data_2f8d6397604807d017e30b23a5791eb6
#
_entry.id   2f8d6397604807d017e30b23a5791eb6
#
_cell.length_a   1.000
_cell.length_b   1.000
_cell.length_c   1.000
_cell.angle_alpha   90.00
_cell.angle_beta   90.00
_cell.angle_gamma   90.00
#
_symmetry.space_group_name_H-M   'P 1'
#
loop_
_entity.id
_entity.type
_entity.pdbx_description
1 polymer ?
#
loop_
_entity_poly.entity_id
_entity_poly.type
_entity_poly.pdbx_seq_one_letter_code
_entity_poly.pdbx_strand_id
1 'polypeptide(L)'
;VHYSFLKSSFLRKVIILFWATPVLAGVKPNRFQELIKPVDLETLYEKNVKTVTRRDLYSAILERNLDLKQSRIDLDIANQSRDLVYIQMFVPRTTLTGDWNQNKSVSSILSSARTLNLGLAIGATTDIGLSYQLSLPKLSLTRNYDGVFDNLNSQTASAGAEGSITFSLLRGSIFFSNGLSRESADLDRTSAELNLKSTMINNLTTAENSFYDILLQEMRCKVQERTVQASKALLENVNEMIRLGDSDQLSRTQVELQVAQAEVDLFASRSSLNTAKAALRNQLAMNVSETQDVFPEPKELYVEPKIPKLTLDQAIILAKKKRPDFLNANIALRKAHISKDNALSQRMPQLDLKATSGYGANSDNISNAVSNLTRFGEMSYGVGFSFLYQFFEDSDKFGHRQSILNLRKAEMALLNINNQIWRDLSALLDNIEISKAKLKISNLTRVLAERKIAAEFLRFKSGESNVRNVIDFQFELATARITEITSRVELQKLWTSLRAALGELPEGVDFQ
;
A
#
# COMPACT_ATOMS: atom_id res chain seq x y z
N VAL A 1 -28.05 -18.31 -49.84
CA VAL A 1 -29.34 -18.99 -49.86
C VAL A 1 -29.59 -19.65 -48.53
N HIS A 2 -30.65 -19.21 -47.89
CA HIS A 2 -31.38 -19.73 -46.72
C HIS A 2 -30.76 -19.69 -45.32
N TYR A 3 -31.09 -18.64 -44.62
CA TYR A 3 -31.30 -18.55 -43.17
C TYR A 3 -32.51 -19.41 -42.74
N SER A 4 -32.30 -20.65 -42.37
CA SER A 4 -33.38 -21.48 -41.78
C SER A 4 -32.94 -22.45 -40.68
N PHE A 5 -31.81 -22.18 -39.98
CA PHE A 5 -31.28 -23.10 -38.95
C PHE A 5 -31.49 -22.67 -37.48
N LEU A 6 -32.30 -21.65 -37.23
CA LEU A 6 -32.54 -21.13 -35.88
C LEU A 6 -33.95 -21.35 -35.32
N LYS A 7 -34.64 -22.43 -35.75
CA LYS A 7 -35.97 -22.79 -35.21
C LYS A 7 -36.02 -24.18 -34.58
N SER A 8 -35.00 -24.64 -33.90
CA SER A 8 -35.16 -25.82 -33.08
C SER A 8 -35.38 -25.44 -31.61
N SER A 9 -36.45 -25.97 -31.03
CA SER A 9 -36.82 -25.77 -29.60
C SER A 9 -35.71 -26.20 -28.62
N PHE A 10 -34.71 -26.89 -29.11
CA PHE A 10 -33.56 -27.39 -28.37
C PHE A 10 -32.59 -26.29 -28.00
N LEU A 11 -32.27 -25.34 -28.91
CA LEU A 11 -31.41 -24.19 -28.60
C LEU A 11 -32.06 -23.23 -27.58
N ARG A 12 -33.39 -23.07 -27.63
CA ARG A 12 -34.13 -22.29 -26.63
C ARG A 12 -34.07 -22.92 -25.24
N LYS A 13 -34.08 -24.24 -25.11
CA LYS A 13 -33.95 -24.94 -23.82
C LYS A 13 -32.52 -24.91 -23.27
N VAL A 14 -31.51 -24.94 -24.12
CA VAL A 14 -30.11 -24.82 -23.70
C VAL A 14 -29.79 -23.39 -23.24
N ILE A 15 -30.35 -22.38 -23.90
CA ILE A 15 -30.17 -20.97 -23.49
C ILE A 15 -30.90 -20.67 -22.16
N ILE A 16 -32.05 -21.31 -21.91
CA ILE A 16 -32.80 -21.16 -20.65
C ILE A 16 -32.09 -21.86 -19.48
N LEU A 17 -31.36 -22.96 -19.72
CA LEU A 17 -30.55 -23.60 -18.68
C LEU A 17 -29.32 -22.76 -18.26
N PHE A 18 -28.85 -21.84 -19.11
CA PHE A 18 -27.77 -20.93 -18.82
C PHE A 18 -28.15 -19.77 -17.87
N TRP A 19 -29.46 -19.50 -17.69
CA TRP A 19 -29.97 -18.42 -16.86
C TRP A 19 -30.48 -18.88 -15.49
N ALA A 20 -30.37 -20.15 -15.14
CA ALA A 20 -30.95 -20.71 -13.93
C ALA A 20 -29.94 -21.43 -13.04
N THR A 21 -28.75 -20.85 -12.85
CA THR A 21 -27.91 -21.27 -11.73
C THR A 21 -27.72 -20.09 -10.76
N PRO A 22 -28.42 -20.07 -9.63
CA PRO A 22 -28.14 -19.16 -8.55
C PRO A 22 -27.02 -19.76 -7.66
N VAL A 23 -25.76 -19.69 -8.09
CA VAL A 23 -24.61 -20.02 -7.24
C VAL A 23 -23.66 -18.83 -7.20
N LEU A 24 -24.21 -17.67 -6.88
CA LEU A 24 -23.44 -16.48 -6.47
C LEU A 24 -24.16 -15.78 -5.31
N ALA A 25 -24.67 -16.58 -4.37
CA ALA A 25 -25.23 -16.07 -3.13
C ALA A 25 -24.16 -16.10 -2.03
N GLY A 26 -23.23 -15.14 -2.08
CA GLY A 26 -22.18 -15.01 -1.05
C GLY A 26 -21.39 -13.71 -1.08
N VAL A 27 -21.35 -13.01 -2.20
CA VAL A 27 -20.69 -11.71 -2.28
C VAL A 27 -21.77 -10.63 -2.18
N LYS A 28 -21.78 -9.88 -1.06
CA LYS A 28 -22.69 -8.73 -0.92
C LYS A 28 -22.40 -7.74 -2.04
N PRO A 29 -23.30 -7.52 -3.02
CA PRO A 29 -23.06 -6.65 -4.17
C PRO A 29 -22.87 -5.16 -3.82
N ASN A 30 -23.21 -4.76 -2.59
CA ASN A 30 -23.15 -3.37 -2.17
C ASN A 30 -21.72 -2.81 -1.97
N ARG A 31 -20.74 -3.65 -1.66
CA ARG A 31 -19.37 -3.16 -1.41
C ARG A 31 -18.62 -2.85 -2.71
N PHE A 32 -18.86 -3.61 -3.75
CA PHE A 32 -18.22 -3.41 -5.07
C PHE A 32 -18.78 -2.18 -5.80
N GLN A 33 -20.08 -1.91 -5.66
CA GLN A 33 -20.71 -0.71 -6.23
C GLN A 33 -20.30 0.58 -5.50
N GLU A 34 -19.96 0.53 -4.20
CA GLU A 34 -19.41 1.66 -3.47
C GLU A 34 -17.95 1.96 -3.86
N LEU A 35 -17.16 0.92 -4.18
CA LEU A 35 -15.76 1.07 -4.62
C LEU A 35 -15.63 1.63 -6.05
N ILE A 36 -16.66 1.44 -6.92
CA ILE A 36 -16.68 1.92 -8.31
C ILE A 36 -17.25 3.34 -8.42
N LYS A 37 -17.91 3.87 -7.37
CA LYS A 37 -18.35 5.26 -7.40
C LYS A 37 -17.11 6.16 -7.57
N PRO A 38 -17.08 7.06 -8.56
CA PRO A 38 -16.02 8.04 -8.65
C PRO A 38 -15.95 8.75 -7.30
N VAL A 39 -14.74 8.83 -6.75
CA VAL A 39 -14.50 9.57 -5.49
C VAL A 39 -14.97 10.99 -5.74
N ASP A 40 -16.09 11.35 -5.13
CA ASP A 40 -16.64 12.68 -5.24
C ASP A 40 -15.68 13.63 -4.52
N LEU A 41 -14.84 14.30 -5.29
CA LEU A 41 -13.80 15.18 -4.79
C LEU A 41 -14.41 16.35 -3.98
N GLU A 42 -15.66 16.73 -4.24
CA GLU A 42 -16.34 17.81 -3.51
C GLU A 42 -16.70 17.41 -2.08
N THR A 43 -17.07 16.16 -1.82
CA THR A 43 -17.42 15.70 -0.46
C THR A 43 -16.20 15.54 0.46
N LEU A 44 -14.99 15.52 -0.09
CA LEU A 44 -13.74 15.47 0.67
C LEU A 44 -13.35 16.80 1.31
N TYR A 45 -13.98 17.91 0.92
CA TYR A 45 -13.54 19.27 1.26
C TYR A 45 -14.42 20.03 2.26
N GLU A 46 -15.48 19.44 2.81
CA GLU A 46 -16.53 20.16 3.53
C GLU A 46 -16.37 20.35 5.05
N LYS A 47 -15.25 20.05 5.70
CA LYS A 47 -15.10 20.34 7.13
C LYS A 47 -14.08 21.45 7.41
N ASN A 48 -14.60 22.62 7.76
CA ASN A 48 -13.86 23.79 8.27
C ASN A 48 -13.21 23.50 9.63
N VAL A 49 -11.89 23.39 9.68
CA VAL A 49 -11.15 23.20 10.92
C VAL A 49 -10.58 24.53 11.41
N LYS A 50 -11.16 25.13 12.45
CA LYS A 50 -10.75 26.46 12.99
C LYS A 50 -9.54 26.43 13.92
N THR A 51 -9.42 25.41 14.74
CA THR A 51 -8.24 25.16 15.61
C THR A 51 -8.02 23.66 15.69
N VAL A 52 -6.78 23.22 15.53
CA VAL A 52 -6.46 21.81 15.44
C VAL A 52 -5.65 21.40 16.65
N THR A 53 -6.21 20.51 17.48
CA THR A 53 -5.42 19.73 18.43
C THR A 53 -4.70 18.59 17.68
N ARG A 54 -3.68 17.97 18.30
CA ARG A 54 -3.03 16.79 17.69
C ARG A 54 -4.02 15.67 17.36
N ARG A 55 -5.05 15.47 18.20
CA ARG A 55 -6.08 14.44 17.95
C ARG A 55 -6.93 14.76 16.72
N ASP A 56 -7.32 16.02 16.58
CA ASP A 56 -8.09 16.46 15.41
C ASP A 56 -7.25 16.36 14.14
N LEU A 57 -5.95 16.65 14.23
CA LEU A 57 -5.00 16.46 13.12
C LEU A 57 -4.95 14.98 12.69
N TYR A 58 -4.84 14.05 13.66
CA TYR A 58 -4.76 12.63 13.33
C TYR A 58 -6.05 12.15 12.67
N SER A 59 -7.23 12.52 13.19
CA SER A 59 -8.50 12.16 12.58
C SER A 59 -8.63 12.72 11.17
N ALA A 60 -8.24 13.98 10.95
CA ALA A 60 -8.29 14.61 9.64
C ALA A 60 -7.34 13.92 8.62
N ILE A 61 -6.14 13.54 9.03
CA ILE A 61 -5.20 12.79 8.18
C ILE A 61 -5.77 11.41 7.83
N LEU A 62 -6.31 10.68 8.82
CA LEU A 62 -6.87 9.34 8.60
C LEU A 62 -8.07 9.33 7.65
N GLU A 63 -8.85 10.42 7.63
CA GLU A 63 -10.02 10.55 6.77
C GLU A 63 -9.68 11.10 5.37
N ARG A 64 -8.76 12.07 5.27
CA ARG A 64 -8.57 12.88 4.06
C ARG A 64 -7.34 12.51 3.25
N ASN A 65 -6.26 12.04 3.88
CA ASN A 65 -5.00 11.80 3.21
C ASN A 65 -5.15 10.79 2.05
N LEU A 66 -4.68 11.17 0.86
CA LEU A 66 -4.84 10.37 -0.36
C LEU A 66 -3.98 9.11 -0.35
N ASP A 67 -2.76 9.17 0.21
CA ASP A 67 -1.87 8.00 0.29
C ASP A 67 -2.47 6.92 1.18
N LEU A 68 -3.16 7.32 2.28
CA LEU A 68 -3.86 6.37 3.15
C LEU A 68 -5.07 5.75 2.46
N LYS A 69 -5.83 6.53 1.67
CA LYS A 69 -6.93 6.00 0.88
C LYS A 69 -6.45 5.01 -0.17
N GLN A 70 -5.35 5.33 -0.86
CA GLN A 70 -4.72 4.42 -1.81
C GLN A 70 -4.26 3.14 -1.11
N SER A 71 -3.57 3.23 0.01
CA SER A 71 -3.10 2.06 0.76
C SER A 71 -4.24 1.17 1.29
N ARG A 72 -5.42 1.75 1.60
CA ARG A 72 -6.63 0.98 1.94
C ARG A 72 -7.18 0.23 0.72
N ILE A 73 -7.20 0.88 -0.44
CA ILE A 73 -7.58 0.23 -1.69
C ILE A 73 -6.61 -0.92 -2.04
N ASP A 74 -5.30 -0.72 -1.83
CA ASP A 74 -4.29 -1.76 -2.05
C ASP A 74 -4.53 -2.98 -1.13
N LEU A 75 -4.93 -2.75 0.13
CA LEU A 75 -5.33 -3.82 1.05
C LEU A 75 -6.61 -4.53 0.56
N ASP A 76 -7.60 -3.80 0.07
CA ASP A 76 -8.82 -4.38 -0.49
C ASP A 76 -8.51 -5.21 -1.75
N ILE A 77 -7.60 -4.75 -2.61
CA ILE A 77 -7.11 -5.51 -3.77
C ILE A 77 -6.41 -6.80 -3.30
N ALA A 78 -5.58 -6.73 -2.26
CA ALA A 78 -4.91 -7.91 -1.71
C ALA A 78 -5.92 -8.92 -1.11
N ASN A 79 -6.96 -8.45 -0.40
CA ASN A 79 -8.06 -9.28 0.09
C ASN A 79 -8.80 -9.97 -1.07
N GLN A 80 -9.15 -9.23 -2.13
CA GLN A 80 -9.82 -9.77 -3.32
C GLN A 80 -8.93 -10.81 -4.03
N SER A 81 -7.63 -10.53 -4.15
CA SER A 81 -6.67 -11.43 -4.78
C SER A 81 -6.52 -12.73 -4.00
N ARG A 82 -6.48 -12.65 -2.66
CA ARG A 82 -6.50 -13.82 -1.79
C ARG A 82 -7.78 -14.63 -1.97
N ASP A 83 -8.94 -13.99 -1.89
CA ASP A 83 -10.25 -14.65 -2.03
C ASP A 83 -10.38 -15.29 -3.42
N LEU A 84 -9.83 -14.65 -4.46
CA LEU A 84 -9.78 -15.23 -5.82
C LEU A 84 -8.98 -16.53 -5.85
N VAL A 85 -7.81 -16.60 -5.19
CA VAL A 85 -6.99 -17.82 -5.09
C VAL A 85 -7.79 -18.93 -4.41
N TYR A 86 -8.48 -18.64 -3.31
CA TYR A 86 -9.31 -19.62 -2.60
C TYR A 86 -10.50 -20.09 -3.45
N ILE A 87 -11.19 -19.16 -4.13
CA ILE A 87 -12.31 -19.49 -5.01
C ILE A 87 -11.85 -20.35 -6.18
N GLN A 88 -10.75 -20.00 -6.84
CA GLN A 88 -10.25 -20.75 -8.00
C GLN A 88 -9.87 -22.19 -7.68
N MET A 89 -9.54 -22.51 -6.44
CA MET A 89 -9.20 -23.85 -6.01
C MET A 89 -10.40 -24.74 -5.72
N PHE A 90 -11.55 -24.17 -5.36
CA PHE A 90 -12.72 -24.94 -4.94
C PHE A 90 -13.90 -24.80 -5.87
N VAL A 91 -14.00 -23.70 -6.62
CA VAL A 91 -15.14 -23.45 -7.52
C VAL A 91 -14.81 -23.95 -8.91
N PRO A 92 -15.59 -24.92 -9.43
CA PRO A 92 -15.39 -25.42 -10.78
C PRO A 92 -15.63 -24.33 -11.82
N ARG A 93 -14.79 -24.33 -12.83
CA ARG A 93 -14.92 -23.44 -14.00
C ARG A 93 -15.74 -24.15 -15.06
N THR A 94 -16.65 -23.40 -15.67
CA THR A 94 -17.42 -23.86 -16.80
C THR A 94 -16.80 -23.33 -18.09
N THR A 95 -16.47 -24.22 -19.02
CA THR A 95 -15.91 -23.86 -20.33
C THR A 95 -16.84 -24.39 -21.43
N LEU A 96 -17.19 -23.51 -22.36
CA LEU A 96 -17.87 -23.87 -23.59
C LEU A 96 -16.83 -23.87 -24.71
N THR A 97 -16.67 -24.99 -25.40
CA THR A 97 -15.78 -25.14 -26.55
C THR A 97 -16.56 -25.40 -27.81
N GLY A 98 -16.15 -24.78 -28.89
CA GLY A 98 -16.68 -25.03 -30.20
C GLY A 98 -15.56 -25.00 -31.23
N ASP A 99 -15.23 -26.14 -31.82
CA ASP A 99 -14.16 -26.26 -32.79
C ASP A 99 -14.74 -26.72 -34.14
N TRP A 100 -14.35 -26.04 -35.20
CA TRP A 100 -14.59 -26.44 -36.56
C TRP A 100 -13.30 -26.64 -37.29
N ASN A 101 -13.03 -27.87 -37.74
CA ASN A 101 -11.84 -28.24 -38.45
C ASN A 101 -12.18 -28.79 -39.85
N GLN A 102 -11.41 -28.36 -40.85
CA GLN A 102 -11.47 -28.93 -42.17
C GLN A 102 -10.08 -29.42 -42.58
N ASN A 103 -9.94 -30.73 -42.70
CA ASN A 103 -8.69 -31.34 -43.14
C ASN A 103 -8.88 -31.80 -44.61
N LYS A 104 -7.94 -31.34 -45.50
CA LYS A 104 -7.85 -31.85 -46.84
C LYS A 104 -6.69 -32.84 -46.92
N SER A 105 -6.99 -34.07 -47.36
CA SER A 105 -5.94 -35.07 -47.58
C SER A 105 -5.63 -35.16 -49.06
N VAL A 106 -4.35 -35.31 -49.41
CA VAL A 106 -3.87 -35.54 -50.79
C VAL A 106 -3.94 -37.01 -51.16
N SER A 107 -4.45 -37.86 -50.32
CA SER A 107 -4.69 -39.28 -50.57
C SER A 107 -5.78 -39.45 -51.63
N SER A 108 -5.57 -40.35 -52.56
CA SER A 108 -6.43 -40.61 -53.72
C SER A 108 -7.85 -41.12 -53.41
N ILE A 109 -8.15 -41.41 -52.15
CA ILE A 109 -9.43 -42.01 -51.69
C ILE A 109 -10.21 -41.03 -50.80
N LEU A 110 -9.56 -40.25 -49.96
CA LEU A 110 -10.24 -39.32 -49.05
C LEU A 110 -9.84 -37.86 -49.34
N SER A 111 -10.72 -37.07 -49.88
CA SER A 111 -10.41 -35.71 -50.33
C SER A 111 -10.56 -34.66 -49.22
N SER A 112 -11.52 -34.81 -48.32
CA SER A 112 -11.64 -33.88 -47.17
C SER A 112 -12.48 -34.46 -46.03
N ALA A 113 -12.08 -34.14 -44.81
CA ALA A 113 -12.86 -34.37 -43.61
C ALA A 113 -13.22 -33.02 -42.95
N ARG A 114 -14.47 -32.85 -42.58
CA ARG A 114 -14.98 -31.72 -41.81
C ARG A 114 -15.45 -32.20 -40.46
N THR A 115 -14.91 -31.63 -39.36
CA THR A 115 -15.30 -32.01 -38.01
C THR A 115 -15.80 -30.77 -37.27
N LEU A 116 -16.94 -30.85 -36.67
CA LEU A 116 -17.52 -29.87 -35.76
C LEU A 116 -17.60 -30.52 -34.37
N ASN A 117 -16.90 -29.92 -33.39
CA ASN A 117 -17.00 -30.34 -32.01
C ASN A 117 -17.63 -29.23 -31.17
N LEU A 118 -18.58 -29.59 -30.35
CA LEU A 118 -19.19 -28.71 -29.36
C LEU A 118 -19.12 -29.40 -28.01
N GLY A 119 -18.67 -28.69 -26.99
CA GLY A 119 -18.54 -29.25 -25.65
C GLY A 119 -18.72 -28.20 -24.55
N LEU A 120 -19.40 -28.62 -23.50
CA LEU A 120 -19.48 -27.91 -22.24
C LEU A 120 -18.73 -28.73 -21.21
N ALA A 121 -17.73 -28.13 -20.56
CA ALA A 121 -16.95 -28.80 -19.52
C ALA A 121 -17.03 -28.02 -18.22
N ILE A 122 -17.13 -28.72 -17.12
CA ILE A 122 -17.10 -28.20 -15.76
C ILE A 122 -15.94 -28.89 -15.03
N GLY A 123 -15.00 -28.15 -14.49
CA GLY A 123 -13.86 -28.75 -13.81
C GLY A 123 -13.11 -27.78 -12.91
N ALA A 124 -12.35 -28.33 -11.99
CA ALA A 124 -11.45 -27.58 -11.13
C ALA A 124 -10.13 -28.34 -10.90
N THR A 125 -9.12 -27.58 -10.58
CA THR A 125 -7.82 -28.11 -10.12
C THR A 125 -7.58 -27.59 -8.71
N THR A 126 -7.38 -28.51 -7.78
CA THR A 126 -7.11 -28.20 -6.39
C THR A 126 -5.60 -28.04 -6.15
N ASP A 127 -5.25 -27.37 -5.08
CA ASP A 127 -3.84 -27.18 -4.67
C ASP A 127 -3.15 -28.46 -4.14
N ILE A 128 -3.93 -29.53 -3.94
CA ILE A 128 -3.40 -30.85 -3.54
C ILE A 128 -3.04 -31.74 -4.74
N GLY A 129 -3.01 -31.18 -5.95
CA GLY A 129 -2.70 -31.92 -7.17
C GLY A 129 -3.86 -32.80 -7.69
N LEU A 130 -5.08 -32.61 -7.19
CA LEU A 130 -6.28 -33.25 -7.71
C LEU A 130 -6.96 -32.31 -8.71
N SER A 131 -7.15 -32.77 -9.94
CA SER A 131 -7.99 -32.10 -10.92
C SER A 131 -9.14 -33.03 -11.34
N TYR A 132 -10.31 -32.45 -11.50
CA TYR A 132 -11.48 -33.14 -12.01
C TYR A 132 -12.14 -32.33 -13.13
N GLN A 133 -12.67 -33.03 -14.09
CA GLN A 133 -13.39 -32.44 -15.22
C GLN A 133 -14.58 -33.30 -15.59
N LEU A 134 -15.73 -32.69 -15.77
CA LEU A 134 -16.93 -33.29 -16.28
C LEU A 134 -17.34 -32.54 -17.55
N SER A 135 -17.39 -33.25 -18.67
CA SER A 135 -17.80 -32.72 -19.98
C SER A 135 -19.21 -33.21 -20.34
N LEU A 136 -20.16 -32.28 -20.46
CA LEU A 136 -21.57 -32.52 -20.69
C LEU A 136 -22.21 -31.35 -21.46
N PRO A 137 -22.80 -31.54 -22.63
CA PRO A 137 -22.62 -32.61 -23.58
C PRO A 137 -21.30 -32.47 -24.37
N LYS A 138 -20.76 -33.58 -24.84
CA LYS A 138 -19.68 -33.59 -25.83
C LYS A 138 -20.30 -34.07 -27.15
N LEU A 139 -20.42 -33.16 -28.11
CA LEU A 139 -21.01 -33.45 -29.43
C LEU A 139 -19.91 -33.35 -30.49
N SER A 140 -19.79 -34.34 -31.33
CA SER A 140 -18.88 -34.32 -32.46
C SER A 140 -19.63 -34.76 -33.73
N LEU A 141 -19.43 -34.05 -34.80
CA LEU A 141 -19.95 -34.37 -36.12
C LEU A 141 -18.78 -34.36 -37.11
N THR A 142 -18.47 -35.52 -37.66
CA THR A 142 -17.47 -35.68 -38.69
C THR A 142 -18.11 -36.07 -40.02
N ARG A 143 -17.81 -35.33 -41.08
CA ARG A 143 -18.20 -35.65 -42.45
C ARG A 143 -16.94 -35.87 -43.28
N ASN A 144 -16.87 -37.05 -43.84
CA ASN A 144 -15.83 -37.42 -44.77
C ASN A 144 -16.38 -37.30 -46.20
N TYR A 145 -15.69 -36.58 -47.06
CA TYR A 145 -16.05 -36.44 -48.47
C TYR A 145 -14.98 -37.13 -49.30
N ASP A 146 -15.38 -38.08 -50.13
CA ASP A 146 -14.56 -38.70 -51.13
C ASP A 146 -14.57 -37.86 -52.41
N GLY A 147 -13.38 -37.58 -52.97
CA GLY A 147 -13.28 -36.80 -54.22
C GLY A 147 -13.47 -37.60 -55.50
N VAL A 148 -13.49 -38.93 -55.42
CA VAL A 148 -13.53 -39.85 -56.59
C VAL A 148 -14.80 -40.68 -56.60
N PHE A 149 -15.35 -41.06 -55.45
CA PHE A 149 -16.54 -41.91 -55.34
C PHE A 149 -17.56 -41.29 -54.39
N ASP A 150 -18.60 -40.66 -54.93
CA ASP A 150 -19.66 -40.00 -54.14
C ASP A 150 -20.40 -40.95 -53.19
N ASN A 151 -20.35 -42.27 -53.46
CA ASN A 151 -20.99 -43.32 -52.66
C ASN A 151 -20.20 -43.66 -51.35
N LEU A 152 -19.00 -43.11 -51.14
CA LEU A 152 -18.17 -43.33 -49.94
C LEU A 152 -18.24 -42.15 -48.95
N ASN A 153 -19.08 -41.17 -49.24
CA ASN A 153 -19.31 -40.08 -48.30
C ASN A 153 -19.92 -40.64 -47.00
N SER A 154 -19.22 -40.47 -45.90
CA SER A 154 -19.65 -40.93 -44.57
C SER A 154 -19.83 -39.78 -43.60
N GLN A 155 -20.87 -39.87 -42.81
CA GLN A 155 -21.09 -38.95 -41.72
C GLN A 155 -21.17 -39.74 -40.41
N THR A 156 -20.43 -39.33 -39.42
CA THR A 156 -20.50 -39.88 -38.06
C THR A 156 -20.78 -38.78 -37.08
N ALA A 157 -21.72 -38.97 -36.20
CA ALA A 157 -22.03 -38.07 -35.09
C ALA A 157 -21.87 -38.84 -33.78
N SER A 158 -21.26 -38.22 -32.82
CA SER A 158 -21.18 -38.75 -31.46
C SER A 158 -21.75 -37.74 -30.46
N ALA A 159 -22.44 -38.26 -29.46
CA ALA A 159 -22.93 -37.52 -28.32
C ALA A 159 -22.53 -38.26 -27.04
N GLY A 160 -22.10 -37.54 -26.01
CA GLY A 160 -21.69 -38.19 -24.79
C GLY A 160 -21.42 -37.26 -23.62
N ALA A 161 -21.11 -37.88 -22.54
CA ALA A 161 -20.62 -37.27 -21.30
C ALA A 161 -19.30 -37.94 -20.92
N GLU A 162 -18.32 -37.19 -20.46
CA GLU A 162 -17.02 -37.71 -20.01
C GLU A 162 -16.65 -37.07 -18.69
N GLY A 163 -16.37 -37.88 -17.68
CA GLY A 163 -15.79 -37.47 -16.41
C GLY A 163 -14.33 -37.93 -16.34
N SER A 164 -13.45 -37.06 -15.90
CA SER A 164 -12.07 -37.42 -15.62
C SER A 164 -11.62 -36.87 -14.27
N ILE A 165 -10.81 -37.67 -13.56
CA ILE A 165 -10.13 -37.30 -12.33
C ILE A 165 -8.66 -37.57 -12.58
N THR A 166 -7.83 -36.56 -12.34
CA THR A 166 -6.37 -36.69 -12.45
C THR A 166 -5.74 -36.32 -11.12
N PHE A 167 -4.86 -37.17 -10.63
CA PHE A 167 -4.12 -36.99 -9.39
C PHE A 167 -2.63 -36.95 -9.68
N SER A 168 -2.01 -35.81 -9.41
CA SER A 168 -0.58 -35.61 -9.57
C SER A 168 0.18 -36.19 -8.36
N LEU A 169 1.07 -37.15 -8.59
CA LEU A 169 1.77 -37.90 -7.55
C LEU A 169 3.14 -37.30 -7.19
N LEU A 170 3.77 -36.59 -8.13
CA LEU A 170 5.09 -35.96 -7.94
C LEU A 170 5.01 -34.45 -8.13
N ARG A 171 5.26 -33.93 -9.34
CA ARG A 171 5.20 -32.50 -9.62
C ARG A 171 3.80 -31.95 -9.30
N GLY A 172 3.72 -30.90 -8.47
CA GLY A 172 2.44 -30.29 -8.09
C GLY A 172 1.57 -31.11 -7.13
N SER A 173 2.11 -32.20 -6.56
CA SER A 173 1.38 -33.03 -5.59
C SER A 173 1.31 -32.38 -4.21
N ILE A 174 0.45 -32.92 -3.36
CA ILE A 174 0.32 -32.56 -1.94
C ILE A 174 1.66 -32.64 -1.19
N PHE A 175 2.59 -33.49 -1.62
CA PHE A 175 3.88 -33.67 -0.98
C PHE A 175 4.88 -32.55 -1.29
N PHE A 176 4.75 -31.87 -2.45
CA PHE A 176 5.75 -30.94 -2.93
C PHE A 176 5.22 -29.50 -3.14
N SER A 177 3.93 -29.30 -3.21
CA SER A 177 3.35 -27.96 -3.44
C SER A 177 2.08 -27.68 -2.62
N ASN A 178 1.86 -28.44 -1.54
CA ASN A 178 0.65 -28.34 -0.73
C ASN A 178 0.46 -26.93 -0.18
N GLY A 179 -0.58 -26.26 -0.64
CA GLY A 179 -1.04 -24.98 -0.10
C GLY A 179 -0.10 -23.79 -0.30
N LEU A 180 1.04 -23.94 -1.00
CA LEU A 180 2.02 -22.85 -1.17
C LEU A 180 1.43 -21.60 -1.84
N SER A 181 0.50 -21.78 -2.76
CA SER A 181 -0.19 -20.66 -3.42
C SER A 181 -1.11 -19.92 -2.45
N ARG A 182 -1.82 -20.64 -1.58
CA ARG A 182 -2.66 -20.05 -0.52
C ARG A 182 -1.81 -19.32 0.51
N GLU A 183 -0.75 -19.98 0.99
CA GLU A 183 0.18 -19.36 1.94
C GLU A 183 0.80 -18.09 1.35
N SER A 184 1.17 -18.11 0.07
CA SER A 184 1.67 -16.89 -0.60
C SER A 184 0.61 -15.79 -0.64
N ALA A 185 -0.65 -16.11 -0.96
CA ALA A 185 -1.73 -15.13 -0.99
C ALA A 185 -2.07 -14.57 0.40
N ASP A 186 -2.03 -15.40 1.45
CA ASP A 186 -2.21 -14.95 2.84
C ASP A 186 -1.06 -14.03 3.29
N LEU A 187 0.18 -14.35 2.89
CA LEU A 187 1.34 -13.51 3.15
C LEU A 187 1.27 -12.18 2.39
N ASP A 188 0.75 -12.17 1.14
CA ASP A 188 0.54 -10.96 0.38
C ASP A 188 -0.48 -10.03 1.04
N ARG A 189 -1.59 -10.59 1.53
CA ARG A 189 -2.58 -9.86 2.32
C ARG A 189 -1.96 -9.26 3.59
N THR A 190 -1.22 -10.07 4.34
CA THR A 190 -0.54 -9.61 5.58
C THR A 190 0.48 -8.51 5.27
N SER A 191 1.21 -8.64 4.16
CA SER A 191 2.14 -7.60 3.69
C SER A 191 1.41 -6.29 3.36
N ALA A 192 0.24 -6.36 2.72
CA ALA A 192 -0.59 -5.18 2.43
C ALA A 192 -1.10 -4.50 3.72
N GLU A 193 -1.51 -5.27 4.74
CA GLU A 193 -1.87 -4.73 6.06
C GLU A 193 -0.69 -4.01 6.73
N LEU A 194 0.50 -4.59 6.69
CA LEU A 194 1.71 -3.97 7.23
C LEU A 194 2.13 -2.73 6.44
N ASN A 195 1.94 -2.71 5.12
CA ASN A 195 2.17 -1.54 4.28
C ASN A 195 1.20 -0.41 4.62
N LEU A 196 -0.09 -0.70 4.82
CA LEU A 196 -1.05 0.29 5.31
C LEU A 196 -0.62 0.86 6.66
N LYS A 197 -0.21 0.00 7.60
CA LYS A 197 0.30 0.44 8.91
C LYS A 197 1.55 1.32 8.77
N SER A 198 2.48 0.96 7.88
CA SER A 198 3.67 1.77 7.59
C SER A 198 3.30 3.14 7.04
N THR A 199 2.38 3.19 6.07
CA THR A 199 1.86 4.43 5.49
C THR A 199 1.17 5.30 6.55
N MET A 200 0.39 4.69 7.47
CA MET A 200 -0.22 5.41 8.59
C MET A 200 0.84 6.03 9.51
N ILE A 201 1.84 5.24 9.94
CA ILE A 201 2.91 5.73 10.81
C ILE A 201 3.64 6.90 10.14
N ASN A 202 4.02 6.75 8.87
CA ASN A 202 4.78 7.76 8.13
C ASN A 202 3.97 9.06 7.95
N ASN A 203 2.72 8.97 7.51
CA ASN A 203 1.87 10.14 7.28
C ASN A 203 1.52 10.85 8.59
N LEU A 204 1.21 10.12 9.66
CA LEU A 204 0.94 10.72 10.97
C LEU A 204 2.20 11.38 11.55
N THR A 205 3.37 10.74 11.42
CA THR A 205 4.67 11.31 11.85
C THR A 205 5.00 12.58 11.07
N THR A 206 4.80 12.58 9.75
CA THR A 206 5.05 13.75 8.90
C THR A 206 4.08 14.88 9.23
N ALA A 207 2.82 14.58 9.47
CA ALA A 207 1.82 15.56 9.86
C ALA A 207 2.10 16.18 11.25
N GLU A 208 2.50 15.35 12.22
CA GLU A 208 2.90 15.82 13.56
C GLU A 208 4.15 16.70 13.48
N ASN A 209 5.13 16.35 12.66
CA ASN A 209 6.30 17.19 12.43
C ASN A 209 5.93 18.53 11.78
N SER A 210 5.02 18.53 10.78
CA SER A 210 4.52 19.76 10.15
C SER A 210 3.72 20.63 11.13
N PHE A 211 2.97 20.01 12.03
CA PHE A 211 2.27 20.70 13.11
C PHE A 211 3.25 21.42 14.05
N TYR A 212 4.33 20.76 14.46
CA TYR A 212 5.39 21.40 15.27
C TYR A 212 6.15 22.48 14.50
N ASP A 213 6.30 22.34 13.16
CA ASP A 213 6.89 23.40 12.34
C ASP A 213 6.03 24.67 12.31
N ILE A 214 4.71 24.52 12.20
CA ILE A 214 3.79 25.68 12.29
C ILE A 214 3.91 26.35 13.66
N LEU A 215 3.91 25.57 14.74
CA LEU A 215 4.11 26.11 16.11
C LEU A 215 5.42 26.86 16.24
N LEU A 216 6.51 26.31 15.70
CA LEU A 216 7.82 26.97 15.70
C LEU A 216 7.77 28.32 14.98
N GLN A 217 7.21 28.36 13.76
CA GLN A 217 7.15 29.60 12.97
C GLN A 217 6.19 30.61 13.58
N GLU A 218 5.08 30.18 14.17
CA GLU A 218 4.17 31.09 14.89
C GLU A 218 4.85 31.74 16.10
N MET A 219 5.58 30.94 16.90
CA MET A 219 6.32 31.47 18.03
C MET A 219 7.47 32.40 17.61
N ARG A 220 8.14 32.11 16.48
CA ARG A 220 9.12 33.00 15.87
C ARG A 220 8.49 34.34 15.47
N CYS A 221 7.34 34.32 14.81
CA CYS A 221 6.60 35.53 14.48
C CYS A 221 6.29 36.37 15.73
N LYS A 222 5.80 35.73 16.81
CA LYS A 222 5.52 36.41 18.09
C LYS A 222 6.77 37.03 18.73
N VAL A 223 7.91 36.34 18.64
CA VAL A 223 9.21 36.91 19.13
C VAL A 223 9.59 38.11 18.28
N GLN A 224 9.50 38.01 16.94
CA GLN A 224 9.87 39.14 16.07
C GLN A 224 8.90 40.33 16.20
N GLU A 225 7.61 40.10 16.40
CA GLU A 225 6.63 41.14 16.68
C GLU A 225 6.99 41.91 17.96
N ARG A 226 7.38 41.18 19.04
CA ARG A 226 7.84 41.78 20.27
C ARG A 226 9.17 42.54 20.08
N THR A 227 10.07 42.03 19.24
CA THR A 227 11.33 42.70 18.92
C THR A 227 11.07 44.01 18.18
N VAL A 228 10.17 44.05 17.19
CA VAL A 228 9.76 45.28 16.49
C VAL A 228 9.16 46.30 17.48
N GLN A 229 8.26 45.83 18.37
CA GLN A 229 7.67 46.71 19.40
C GLN A 229 8.74 47.28 20.33
N ALA A 230 9.68 46.47 20.80
CA ALA A 230 10.79 46.91 21.68
C ALA A 230 11.71 47.89 20.96
N SER A 231 12.04 47.66 19.68
CA SER A 231 12.88 48.58 18.89
C SER A 231 12.17 49.94 18.64
N LYS A 232 10.85 49.91 18.39
CA LYS A 232 10.06 51.15 18.26
C LYS A 232 9.99 51.94 19.59
N ALA A 233 9.78 51.25 20.71
CA ALA A 233 9.84 51.88 22.03
C ALA A 233 11.23 52.46 22.38
N LEU A 234 12.30 51.77 21.94
CA LEU A 234 13.67 52.32 22.09
C LEU A 234 13.84 53.58 21.23
N LEU A 235 13.31 53.60 20.01
CA LEU A 235 13.34 54.82 19.14
C LEU A 235 12.63 55.99 19.79
N GLU A 236 11.47 55.77 20.39
CA GLU A 236 10.74 56.81 21.12
C GLU A 236 11.58 57.33 22.30
N ASN A 237 12.18 56.46 23.09
CA ASN A 237 13.08 56.85 24.21
C ASN A 237 14.30 57.67 23.73
N VAL A 238 14.96 57.24 22.65
CA VAL A 238 16.10 57.95 22.07
C VAL A 238 15.69 59.33 21.53
N ASN A 239 14.53 59.47 20.87
CA ASN A 239 14.01 60.72 20.41
C ASN A 239 13.75 61.69 21.57
N GLU A 240 13.25 61.20 22.72
CA GLU A 240 13.04 62.02 23.91
C GLU A 240 14.40 62.44 24.53
N MET A 241 15.41 61.53 24.57
CA MET A 241 16.75 61.87 25.04
C MET A 241 17.41 62.93 24.15
N ILE A 242 17.23 62.88 22.83
CA ILE A 242 17.70 63.94 21.90
C ILE A 242 17.04 65.26 22.19
N ARG A 243 15.73 65.28 22.44
CA ARG A 243 14.98 66.49 22.79
C ARG A 243 15.45 67.15 24.07
N LEU A 244 15.91 66.29 25.01
CA LEU A 244 16.49 66.74 26.29
C LEU A 244 17.98 67.14 26.20
N GLY A 245 18.65 66.83 25.09
CA GLY A 245 20.07 67.07 24.87
C GLY A 245 21.00 65.95 25.35
N ASP A 246 20.43 64.81 25.76
CA ASP A 246 21.18 63.70 26.38
C ASP A 246 21.61 62.62 25.35
N SER A 247 21.29 62.79 24.05
CA SER A 247 21.69 61.85 22.99
C SER A 247 21.88 62.57 21.65
N ASP A 248 22.53 61.87 20.67
CA ASP A 248 22.91 62.42 19.38
C ASP A 248 22.08 61.82 18.22
N GLN A 249 22.15 62.47 17.02
CA GLN A 249 21.48 62.00 15.81
C GLN A 249 22.00 60.65 15.31
N LEU A 250 23.23 60.30 15.59
CA LEU A 250 23.80 59.00 15.20
C LEU A 250 23.09 57.85 15.94
N SER A 251 22.82 58.04 17.23
CA SER A 251 22.07 57.09 18.07
C SER A 251 20.68 56.85 17.52
N ARG A 252 19.98 57.92 17.06
CA ARG A 252 18.70 57.80 16.40
C ARG A 252 18.76 56.98 15.11
N THR A 253 19.75 57.27 14.24
CA THR A 253 19.93 56.56 12.98
C THR A 253 20.20 55.08 13.21
N GLN A 254 20.97 54.72 14.25
CA GLN A 254 21.23 53.33 14.64
C GLN A 254 19.96 52.60 15.04
N VAL A 255 19.06 53.24 15.81
CA VAL A 255 17.79 52.60 16.22
C VAL A 255 16.81 52.56 15.07
N GLU A 256 16.75 53.56 14.17
CA GLU A 256 15.93 53.50 12.94
C GLU A 256 16.34 52.31 12.05
N LEU A 257 17.66 52.10 11.88
CA LEU A 257 18.16 50.92 11.16
C LEU A 257 17.73 49.61 11.85
N GLN A 258 17.81 49.55 13.19
CA GLN A 258 17.38 48.40 13.97
C GLN A 258 15.89 48.13 13.82
N VAL A 259 15.03 49.16 13.80
CA VAL A 259 13.59 48.99 13.56
C VAL A 259 13.34 48.44 12.16
N ALA A 260 13.99 48.98 11.13
CA ALA A 260 13.90 48.50 9.77
C ALA A 260 14.33 47.03 9.64
N GLN A 261 15.44 46.63 10.25
CA GLN A 261 15.92 45.25 10.27
C GLN A 261 14.93 44.31 10.97
N ALA A 262 14.39 44.70 12.13
CA ALA A 262 13.41 43.91 12.86
C ALA A 262 12.10 43.73 12.06
N GLU A 263 11.69 44.74 11.28
CA GLU A 263 10.53 44.62 10.39
C GLU A 263 10.79 43.65 9.22
N VAL A 264 11.97 43.67 8.62
CA VAL A 264 12.40 42.70 7.60
C VAL A 264 12.38 41.29 8.17
N ASP A 265 12.91 41.06 9.35
CA ASP A 265 12.95 39.75 10.02
C ASP A 265 11.51 39.24 10.34
N LEU A 266 10.60 40.16 10.70
CA LEU A 266 9.19 39.85 10.92
C LEU A 266 8.52 39.38 9.61
N PHE A 267 8.76 40.08 8.49
CA PHE A 267 8.21 39.68 7.19
C PHE A 267 8.76 38.31 6.75
N ALA A 268 10.05 38.06 6.94
CA ALA A 268 10.66 36.76 6.67
C ALA A 268 10.03 35.64 7.51
N SER A 269 9.78 35.90 8.80
CA SER A 269 9.12 34.95 9.70
C SER A 269 7.67 34.67 9.29
N ARG A 270 6.93 35.69 8.86
CA ARG A 270 5.54 35.53 8.34
C ARG A 270 5.52 34.71 7.05
N SER A 271 6.48 34.92 6.14
CA SER A 271 6.63 34.12 4.92
C SER A 271 6.88 32.65 5.26
N SER A 272 7.80 32.38 6.21
CA SER A 272 8.09 31.02 6.66
C SER A 272 6.87 30.34 7.32
N LEU A 273 6.08 31.08 8.09
CA LEU A 273 4.82 30.58 8.66
C LEU A 273 3.82 30.20 7.58
N ASN A 274 3.64 31.03 6.54
CA ASN A 274 2.75 30.73 5.42
C ASN A 274 3.20 29.46 4.67
N THR A 275 4.51 29.29 4.47
CA THR A 275 5.06 28.08 3.84
C THR A 275 4.78 26.83 4.69
N ALA A 276 4.98 26.90 6.01
CA ALA A 276 4.67 25.79 6.92
C ALA A 276 3.18 25.43 6.92
N LYS A 277 2.30 26.44 6.91
CA LYS A 277 0.84 26.23 6.78
C LYS A 277 0.47 25.57 5.45
N ALA A 278 1.08 26.01 4.34
CA ALA A 278 0.84 25.41 3.03
C ALA A 278 1.27 23.93 2.98
N ALA A 279 2.40 23.58 3.63
CA ALA A 279 2.86 22.19 3.71
C ALA A 279 1.84 21.28 4.43
N LEU A 280 1.28 21.73 5.56
CA LEU A 280 0.25 20.95 6.28
C LEU A 280 -1.07 20.86 5.49
N ARG A 281 -1.50 21.94 4.83
CA ARG A 281 -2.68 21.91 3.96
C ARG A 281 -2.55 20.89 2.84
N ASN A 282 -1.37 20.81 2.23
CA ASN A 282 -1.09 19.81 1.19
C ASN A 282 -1.22 18.37 1.73
N GLN A 283 -0.72 18.10 2.93
CA GLN A 283 -0.85 16.78 3.57
C GLN A 283 -2.29 16.42 3.91
N LEU A 284 -3.11 17.40 4.24
CA LEU A 284 -4.55 17.26 4.51
C LEU A 284 -5.39 17.19 3.23
N ALA A 285 -4.78 17.29 2.04
CA ALA A 285 -5.45 17.37 0.75
C ALA A 285 -6.53 18.48 0.72
N MET A 286 -6.25 19.65 1.35
CA MET A 286 -7.18 20.78 1.39
C MET A 286 -7.05 21.63 0.13
N ASN A 287 -8.19 22.08 -0.41
CA ASN A 287 -8.20 22.99 -1.55
C ASN A 287 -7.65 24.38 -1.19
N VAL A 288 -7.02 25.03 -2.18
CA VAL A 288 -6.48 26.40 -2.05
C VAL A 288 -7.56 27.44 -1.70
N SER A 289 -8.82 27.16 -2.07
CA SER A 289 -9.98 28.01 -1.79
C SER A 289 -10.50 27.94 -0.35
N GLU A 290 -10.07 26.94 0.43
CA GLU A 290 -10.43 26.85 1.85
C GLU A 290 -9.59 27.85 2.65
N THR A 291 -10.14 29.03 2.87
CA THR A 291 -9.49 30.18 3.53
C THR A 291 -9.33 30.03 5.04
N GLN A 292 -9.73 28.90 5.63
CA GLN A 292 -9.61 28.72 7.07
C GLN A 292 -8.21 28.29 7.44
N ASP A 293 -7.54 29.15 8.19
CA ASP A 293 -6.22 28.87 8.74
C ASP A 293 -6.26 27.76 9.79
N VAL A 294 -5.45 26.74 9.58
CA VAL A 294 -5.17 25.70 10.57
C VAL A 294 -4.21 26.29 11.60
N PHE A 295 -4.71 26.61 12.78
CA PHE A 295 -3.89 27.10 13.88
C PHE A 295 -3.71 26.01 14.95
N PRO A 296 -2.48 25.51 15.17
CA PRO A 296 -2.20 24.63 16.29
C PRO A 296 -2.29 25.38 17.63
N GLU A 297 -2.77 24.70 18.67
CA GLU A 297 -2.78 25.29 20.02
C GLU A 297 -1.35 25.43 20.59
N PRO A 298 -0.89 26.64 20.94
CA PRO A 298 0.46 26.86 21.45
C PRO A 298 0.77 26.11 22.77
N LYS A 299 -0.26 25.75 23.52
CA LYS A 299 -0.12 25.00 24.79
C LYS A 299 0.56 23.66 24.62
N GLU A 300 0.38 23.01 23.48
CA GLU A 300 0.98 21.70 23.21
C GLU A 300 2.51 21.70 23.14
N LEU A 301 3.12 22.83 22.81
CA LEU A 301 4.57 22.98 22.80
C LEU A 301 5.20 22.87 24.20
N TYR A 302 4.46 23.26 25.24
CA TYR A 302 4.96 23.29 26.61
C TYR A 302 4.68 22.00 27.40
N VAL A 303 3.98 21.04 26.80
CA VAL A 303 3.80 19.72 27.40
C VAL A 303 5.08 18.92 27.18
N GLU A 304 5.81 18.63 28.25
CA GLU A 304 6.99 17.77 28.13
C GLU A 304 6.59 16.35 27.74
N PRO A 305 7.22 15.79 26.69
CA PRO A 305 6.93 14.42 26.27
C PRO A 305 7.37 13.44 27.36
N LYS A 306 6.47 12.52 27.73
CA LYS A 306 6.79 11.43 28.67
C LYS A 306 7.62 10.36 27.94
N ILE A 307 8.90 10.62 27.76
CA ILE A 307 9.81 9.70 27.08
C ILE A 307 10.17 8.57 28.05
N PRO A 308 9.80 7.32 27.76
CA PRO A 308 10.16 6.19 28.59
C PRO A 308 11.68 6.00 28.62
N LYS A 309 12.21 5.61 29.76
CA LYS A 309 13.63 5.23 29.85
C LYS A 309 13.80 3.83 29.27
N LEU A 310 14.05 3.74 27.97
CA LEU A 310 14.30 2.49 27.26
C LEU A 310 15.81 2.31 27.08
N THR A 311 16.31 1.10 27.39
CA THR A 311 17.65 0.72 26.94
C THR A 311 17.62 0.39 25.45
N LEU A 312 18.76 0.49 24.76
CA LEU A 312 18.85 0.19 23.32
C LEU A 312 18.34 -1.23 23.00
N ASP A 313 18.70 -2.23 23.82
CA ASP A 313 18.25 -3.61 23.62
C ASP A 313 16.73 -3.76 23.75
N GLN A 314 16.11 -3.12 24.72
CA GLN A 314 14.66 -3.11 24.89
C GLN A 314 13.95 -2.45 23.69
N ALA A 315 14.50 -1.33 23.21
CA ALA A 315 13.98 -0.65 22.03
C ALA A 315 14.08 -1.51 20.77
N ILE A 316 15.19 -2.22 20.57
CA ILE A 316 15.36 -3.14 19.42
C ILE A 316 14.36 -4.29 19.49
N ILE A 317 14.16 -4.92 20.64
CA ILE A 317 13.20 -6.01 20.81
C ILE A 317 11.79 -5.53 20.49
N LEU A 318 11.41 -4.35 20.99
CA LEU A 318 10.10 -3.76 20.73
C LEU A 318 9.91 -3.42 19.25
N ALA A 319 10.91 -2.80 18.62
CA ALA A 319 10.90 -2.45 17.20
C ALA A 319 10.76 -3.70 16.31
N LYS A 320 11.53 -4.75 16.55
CA LYS A 320 11.40 -6.02 15.80
C LYS A 320 10.02 -6.65 15.90
N LYS A 321 9.31 -6.42 17.00
CA LYS A 321 7.94 -6.94 17.19
C LYS A 321 6.88 -6.11 16.49
N LYS A 322 7.06 -4.79 16.37
CA LYS A 322 6.01 -3.85 15.94
C LYS A 322 6.27 -3.18 14.59
N ARG A 323 7.51 -3.07 14.17
CA ARG A 323 7.94 -2.32 12.96
C ARG A 323 7.49 -3.03 11.68
N PRO A 324 6.67 -2.37 10.84
CA PRO A 324 6.12 -3.00 9.64
C PRO A 324 7.17 -3.43 8.62
N ASP A 325 8.26 -2.66 8.45
CA ASP A 325 9.34 -2.97 7.51
C ASP A 325 10.09 -4.25 7.88
N PHE A 326 10.37 -4.47 9.18
CA PHE A 326 10.98 -5.71 9.66
C PHE A 326 10.05 -6.91 9.48
N LEU A 327 8.77 -6.75 9.78
CA LEU A 327 7.77 -7.81 9.60
C LEU A 327 7.59 -8.15 8.12
N ASN A 328 7.56 -7.13 7.23
CA ASN A 328 7.52 -7.34 5.78
C ASN A 328 8.77 -8.04 5.24
N ALA A 329 9.95 -7.75 5.78
CA ALA A 329 11.17 -8.47 5.39
C ALA A 329 11.13 -9.95 5.77
N ASN A 330 10.54 -10.29 6.93
CA ASN A 330 10.30 -11.69 7.31
C ASN A 330 9.28 -12.36 6.37
N ILE A 331 8.22 -11.67 5.97
CA ILE A 331 7.27 -12.16 4.96
C ILE A 331 7.99 -12.39 3.63
N ALA A 332 8.81 -11.44 3.18
CA ALA A 332 9.59 -11.58 1.94
C ALA A 332 10.54 -12.79 1.99
N LEU A 333 11.18 -13.02 3.12
CA LEU A 333 12.02 -14.21 3.35
C LEU A 333 11.17 -15.49 3.26
N ARG A 334 10.01 -15.55 3.91
CA ARG A 334 9.11 -16.72 3.83
C ARG A 334 8.63 -16.97 2.39
N LYS A 335 8.28 -15.93 1.66
CA LYS A 335 7.91 -16.02 0.23
C LYS A 335 9.05 -16.51 -0.64
N ALA A 336 10.30 -16.11 -0.34
CA ALA A 336 11.47 -16.63 -1.02
C ALA A 336 11.69 -18.14 -0.75
N HIS A 337 11.40 -18.62 0.47
CA HIS A 337 11.37 -20.05 0.77
C HIS A 337 10.30 -20.78 -0.04
N ILE A 338 9.07 -20.25 -0.07
CA ILE A 338 7.97 -20.80 -0.88
C ILE A 338 8.38 -20.88 -2.36
N SER A 339 8.97 -19.82 -2.89
CA SER A 339 9.45 -19.79 -4.29
C SER A 339 10.53 -20.85 -4.56
N LYS A 340 11.46 -21.05 -3.61
CA LYS A 340 12.48 -22.11 -3.70
C LYS A 340 11.85 -23.50 -3.69
N ASP A 341 10.88 -23.75 -2.81
CA ASP A 341 10.20 -25.03 -2.69
C ASP A 341 9.34 -25.33 -3.93
N ASN A 342 8.66 -24.31 -4.49
CA ASN A 342 7.96 -24.41 -5.78
C ASN A 342 8.95 -24.75 -6.93
N ALA A 343 10.08 -24.05 -7.00
CA ALA A 343 11.09 -24.32 -8.01
C ALA A 343 11.72 -25.72 -7.86
N LEU A 344 11.80 -26.24 -6.65
CA LEU A 344 12.19 -27.63 -6.40
C LEU A 344 11.12 -28.61 -6.91
N SER A 345 9.83 -28.34 -6.64
CA SER A 345 8.72 -29.16 -7.13
C SER A 345 8.69 -29.21 -8.67
N GLN A 346 8.98 -28.10 -9.36
CA GLN A 346 9.04 -28.07 -10.82
C GLN A 346 10.14 -28.95 -11.42
N ARG A 347 11.20 -29.24 -10.67
CA ARG A 347 12.28 -30.17 -11.10
C ARG A 347 11.90 -31.65 -10.98
N MET A 348 10.81 -31.96 -10.27
CA MET A 348 10.35 -33.33 -10.15
C MET A 348 9.73 -33.81 -11.47
N PRO A 349 9.88 -35.09 -11.82
CA PRO A 349 9.13 -35.70 -12.91
C PRO A 349 7.63 -35.48 -12.69
N GLN A 350 6.89 -35.32 -13.77
CA GLN A 350 5.43 -35.36 -13.69
C GLN A 350 4.98 -36.81 -13.74
N LEU A 351 4.27 -37.25 -12.72
CA LEU A 351 3.62 -38.55 -12.65
C LEU A 351 2.17 -38.34 -12.25
N ASP A 352 1.28 -38.54 -13.20
CA ASP A 352 -0.16 -38.35 -13.01
C ASP A 352 -0.88 -39.69 -13.12
N LEU A 353 -1.78 -39.94 -12.19
CA LEU A 353 -2.75 -41.01 -12.23
C LEU A 353 -4.09 -40.43 -12.74
N LYS A 354 -4.59 -40.94 -13.86
CA LYS A 354 -5.83 -40.49 -14.47
C LYS A 354 -6.86 -41.59 -14.48
N ALA A 355 -8.04 -41.30 -13.94
CA ALA A 355 -9.22 -42.11 -14.09
C ALA A 355 -10.24 -41.39 -15.00
N THR A 356 -10.78 -42.10 -15.94
CA THR A 356 -11.81 -41.57 -16.87
C THR A 356 -13.04 -42.47 -16.86
N SER A 357 -14.21 -41.86 -16.94
CA SER A 357 -15.46 -42.55 -17.17
C SER A 357 -16.25 -41.80 -18.23
N GLY A 358 -16.70 -42.47 -19.23
CA GLY A 358 -17.49 -41.92 -20.33
C GLY A 358 -18.78 -42.64 -20.52
N TYR A 359 -19.77 -41.94 -20.99
CA TYR A 359 -21.06 -42.48 -21.47
C TYR A 359 -21.38 -41.80 -22.78
N GLY A 360 -21.52 -42.57 -23.85
CA GLY A 360 -21.68 -42.02 -25.19
C GLY A 360 -22.44 -42.91 -26.16
N ALA A 361 -22.89 -42.30 -27.22
CA ALA A 361 -23.54 -43.00 -28.35
C ALA A 361 -23.09 -42.38 -29.67
N ASN A 362 -23.00 -43.23 -30.68
CA ASN A 362 -22.63 -42.86 -32.04
C ASN A 362 -23.84 -43.06 -32.98
N SER A 363 -23.95 -42.26 -34.03
CA SER A 363 -24.94 -42.35 -35.06
C SER A 363 -24.52 -41.59 -36.31
N ASP A 364 -25.31 -41.66 -37.37
CA ASP A 364 -25.08 -40.94 -38.62
C ASP A 364 -25.39 -39.43 -38.51
N ASN A 365 -26.15 -39.01 -37.51
CA ASN A 365 -26.47 -37.62 -37.28
C ASN A 365 -26.58 -37.29 -35.77
N ILE A 366 -26.44 -36.02 -35.42
CA ILE A 366 -26.41 -35.55 -34.01
C ILE A 366 -27.74 -35.85 -33.30
N SER A 367 -28.89 -35.70 -33.98
CA SER A 367 -30.20 -35.94 -33.36
C SER A 367 -30.36 -37.40 -32.92
N ASN A 368 -29.96 -38.32 -33.79
CA ASN A 368 -29.96 -39.75 -33.49
C ASN A 368 -28.90 -40.12 -32.45
N ALA A 369 -27.70 -39.51 -32.48
CA ALA A 369 -26.69 -39.73 -31.48
C ALA A 369 -27.19 -39.32 -30.09
N VAL A 370 -27.85 -38.16 -29.94
CA VAL A 370 -28.45 -37.71 -28.70
C VAL A 370 -29.63 -38.62 -28.27
N SER A 371 -30.47 -39.06 -29.20
CA SER A 371 -31.55 -40.01 -28.89
C SER A 371 -31.00 -41.36 -28.44
N ASN A 372 -29.97 -41.86 -29.11
CA ASN A 372 -29.32 -43.12 -28.77
C ASN A 372 -28.60 -43.05 -27.41
N LEU A 373 -28.08 -41.88 -27.03
CA LEU A 373 -27.51 -41.69 -25.71
C LEU A 373 -28.46 -42.06 -24.57
N THR A 374 -29.76 -41.79 -24.74
CA THR A 374 -30.80 -42.11 -23.73
C THR A 374 -31.31 -43.53 -23.79
N ARG A 375 -31.09 -44.25 -24.90
CA ARG A 375 -31.63 -45.60 -25.12
C ARG A 375 -30.59 -46.71 -25.19
N PHE A 376 -29.43 -46.41 -25.78
CA PHE A 376 -28.40 -47.40 -26.13
C PHE A 376 -26.96 -46.85 -25.86
N GLY A 377 -26.81 -45.92 -24.93
CA GLY A 377 -25.51 -45.37 -24.62
C GLY A 377 -24.55 -46.44 -24.02
N GLU A 378 -23.31 -46.39 -24.47
CA GLU A 378 -22.28 -47.32 -24.01
C GLU A 378 -21.46 -46.65 -22.92
N MET A 379 -21.14 -47.38 -21.85
CA MET A 379 -20.28 -46.94 -20.76
C MET A 379 -18.83 -47.34 -21.03
N SER A 380 -17.93 -46.36 -20.92
CA SER A 380 -16.50 -46.57 -20.99
C SER A 380 -15.84 -46.15 -19.67
N TYR A 381 -14.84 -46.87 -19.25
CA TYR A 381 -14.00 -46.49 -18.11
C TYR A 381 -12.54 -46.82 -18.41
N GLY A 382 -11.68 -46.01 -17.88
CA GLY A 382 -10.24 -46.20 -18.07
C GLY A 382 -9.45 -45.68 -16.87
N VAL A 383 -8.36 -46.35 -16.58
CA VAL A 383 -7.35 -45.91 -15.64
C VAL A 383 -6.01 -45.92 -16.35
N GLY A 384 -5.31 -44.82 -16.27
CA GLY A 384 -4.01 -44.66 -16.92
C GLY A 384 -3.07 -43.87 -16.04
N PHE A 385 -1.80 -44.02 -16.29
CA PHE A 385 -0.78 -43.15 -15.73
C PHE A 385 -0.01 -42.48 -16.85
N SER A 386 0.43 -41.25 -16.60
CA SER A 386 1.33 -40.52 -17.49
C SER A 386 2.60 -40.16 -16.71
N PHE A 387 3.74 -40.49 -17.30
CA PHE A 387 5.04 -40.12 -16.76
C PHE A 387 5.77 -39.26 -17.78
N LEU A 388 6.10 -38.02 -17.37
CA LEU A 388 6.83 -37.08 -18.22
C LEU A 388 8.09 -36.65 -17.47
N TYR A 389 9.24 -36.89 -18.08
CA TYR A 389 10.54 -36.43 -17.61
C TYR A 389 11.33 -35.82 -18.78
N GLN A 390 11.82 -34.62 -18.58
CA GLN A 390 12.61 -33.90 -19.59
C GLN A 390 14.08 -34.12 -19.33
N PHE A 391 14.71 -34.97 -20.12
CA PHE A 391 16.11 -35.42 -19.87
C PHE A 391 17.16 -34.34 -20.14
N PHE A 392 16.92 -33.37 -21.03
CA PHE A 392 17.91 -32.40 -21.51
C PHE A 392 17.52 -30.94 -21.24
N GLU A 393 16.52 -30.70 -20.43
CA GLU A 393 16.08 -29.34 -20.16
C GLU A 393 16.75 -28.82 -18.88
N ASP A 394 17.64 -27.84 -19.05
CA ASP A 394 18.34 -27.20 -17.93
C ASP A 394 17.55 -26.02 -17.35
N SER A 395 16.43 -25.61 -17.96
CA SER A 395 15.62 -24.46 -17.52
C SER A 395 15.19 -24.58 -16.05
N ASP A 396 14.72 -25.76 -15.64
CA ASP A 396 14.28 -26.03 -14.26
C ASP A 396 15.45 -26.03 -13.25
N LYS A 397 16.65 -26.42 -13.69
CA LYS A 397 17.86 -26.32 -12.87
C LYS A 397 18.27 -24.85 -12.67
N PHE A 398 18.19 -24.03 -13.73
CA PHE A 398 18.46 -22.60 -13.64
C PHE A 398 17.40 -21.88 -12.80
N GLY A 399 16.11 -22.19 -12.98
CA GLY A 399 15.02 -21.67 -12.17
C GLY A 399 15.21 -21.96 -10.67
N HIS A 400 15.59 -23.19 -10.32
CA HIS A 400 15.88 -23.54 -8.93
C HIS A 400 17.14 -22.83 -8.39
N ARG A 401 18.22 -22.71 -9.18
CA ARG A 401 19.40 -21.95 -8.78
C ARG A 401 19.07 -20.47 -8.57
N GLN A 402 18.26 -19.88 -9.46
CA GLN A 402 17.79 -18.50 -9.31
C GLN A 402 16.96 -18.30 -8.03
N SER A 403 16.09 -19.26 -7.69
CA SER A 403 15.28 -19.19 -6.45
C SER A 403 16.17 -19.25 -5.19
N ILE A 404 17.24 -20.04 -5.19
CA ILE A 404 18.23 -20.06 -4.10
C ILE A 404 18.95 -18.70 -3.98
N LEU A 405 19.32 -18.08 -5.10
CA LEU A 405 19.95 -16.76 -5.08
C LEU A 405 18.98 -15.68 -4.57
N ASN A 406 17.70 -15.75 -4.96
CA ASN A 406 16.66 -14.87 -4.46
C ASN A 406 16.43 -15.06 -2.95
N LEU A 407 16.49 -16.30 -2.44
CA LEU A 407 16.43 -16.57 -1.01
C LEU A 407 17.60 -15.90 -0.26
N ARG A 408 18.84 -16.08 -0.74
CA ARG A 408 20.00 -15.40 -0.15
C ARG A 408 19.87 -13.88 -0.19
N LYS A 409 19.32 -13.32 -1.28
CA LYS A 409 19.03 -11.89 -1.37
C LYS A 409 18.04 -11.44 -0.30
N ALA A 410 16.99 -12.21 -0.02
CA ALA A 410 16.01 -11.91 1.03
C ALA A 410 16.63 -12.00 2.44
N GLU A 411 17.52 -12.99 2.69
CA GLU A 411 18.28 -13.09 3.93
C GLU A 411 19.15 -11.86 4.17
N MET A 412 19.88 -11.41 3.14
CA MET A 412 20.71 -10.20 3.23
C MET A 412 19.86 -8.93 3.43
N ALA A 413 18.67 -8.84 2.80
CA ALA A 413 17.75 -7.73 3.01
C ALA A 413 17.26 -7.66 4.48
N LEU A 414 16.91 -8.80 5.08
CA LEU A 414 16.53 -8.89 6.49
C LEU A 414 17.68 -8.45 7.43
N LEU A 415 18.91 -8.88 7.14
CA LEU A 415 20.09 -8.45 7.89
C LEU A 415 20.32 -6.93 7.78
N ASN A 416 20.15 -6.36 6.57
CA ASN A 416 20.28 -4.93 6.36
C ASN A 416 19.24 -4.13 7.17
N ILE A 417 17.98 -4.56 7.17
CA ILE A 417 16.92 -3.92 7.96
C ILE A 417 17.23 -4.03 9.47
N ASN A 418 17.71 -5.19 9.92
CA ASN A 418 18.11 -5.36 11.32
C ASN A 418 19.24 -4.38 11.72
N ASN A 419 20.24 -4.22 10.86
CA ASN A 419 21.33 -3.26 11.09
C ASN A 419 20.85 -1.80 11.02
N GLN A 420 19.87 -1.51 10.15
CA GLN A 420 19.25 -0.19 10.06
C GLN A 420 18.48 0.16 11.35
N ILE A 421 17.67 -0.78 11.85
CA ILE A 421 16.94 -0.60 13.13
C ILE A 421 17.91 -0.27 14.26
N TRP A 422 19.04 -0.99 14.34
CA TRP A 422 20.06 -0.74 15.36
C TRP A 422 20.63 0.67 15.26
N ARG A 423 21.04 1.10 14.05
CA ARG A 423 21.58 2.44 13.81
C ARG A 423 20.56 3.53 14.10
N ASP A 424 19.33 3.39 13.60
CA ASP A 424 18.27 4.38 13.77
C ASP A 424 17.95 4.59 15.26
N LEU A 425 17.76 3.50 16.01
CA LEU A 425 17.43 3.58 17.43
C LEU A 425 18.58 4.11 18.28
N SER A 426 19.82 3.68 18.01
CA SER A 426 21.00 4.21 18.71
C SER A 426 21.10 5.72 18.51
N ALA A 427 21.06 6.18 17.26
CA ALA A 427 21.14 7.61 16.95
C ALA A 427 19.98 8.42 17.56
N LEU A 428 18.75 7.88 17.54
CA LEU A 428 17.60 8.57 18.12
C LEU A 428 17.67 8.69 19.63
N LEU A 429 18.09 7.63 20.34
CA LEU A 429 18.25 7.67 21.80
C LEU A 429 19.32 8.65 22.22
N ASP A 430 20.49 8.65 21.55
CA ASP A 430 21.57 9.57 21.80
C ASP A 430 21.14 11.03 21.52
N ASN A 431 20.48 11.28 20.39
CA ASN A 431 19.98 12.61 20.04
C ASN A 431 18.92 13.13 21.02
N ILE A 432 18.08 12.26 21.58
CA ILE A 432 17.10 12.63 22.61
C ILE A 432 17.81 13.11 23.89
N GLU A 433 18.86 12.42 24.33
CA GLU A 433 19.63 12.83 25.53
C GLU A 433 20.33 14.17 25.29
N ILE A 434 20.97 14.33 24.13
CA ILE A 434 21.61 15.60 23.73
C ILE A 434 20.56 16.71 23.64
N SER A 435 19.42 16.48 23.05
CA SER A 435 18.35 17.49 22.91
C SER A 435 17.75 17.90 24.25
N LYS A 436 17.59 16.96 25.20
CA LYS A 436 17.20 17.29 26.59
C LYS A 436 18.21 18.23 27.27
N ALA A 437 19.51 17.93 27.16
CA ALA A 437 20.56 18.76 27.70
C ALA A 437 20.56 20.15 27.02
N LYS A 438 20.45 20.19 25.69
CA LYS A 438 20.37 21.43 24.90
C LYS A 438 19.16 22.29 25.31
N LEU A 439 18.00 21.70 25.53
CA LEU A 439 16.79 22.42 26.01
C LEU A 439 17.04 23.04 27.40
N LYS A 440 17.66 22.30 28.31
CA LYS A 440 18.00 22.83 29.66
C LYS A 440 18.93 24.03 29.58
N ILE A 441 19.97 23.94 28.73
CA ILE A 441 20.95 25.02 28.55
C ILE A 441 20.30 26.22 27.85
N SER A 442 19.54 26.03 26.79
CA SER A 442 18.87 27.11 26.04
C SER A 442 17.85 27.86 26.91
N ASN A 443 17.14 27.18 27.80
CA ASN A 443 16.25 27.84 28.78
C ASN A 443 17.06 28.71 29.76
N LEU A 444 18.19 28.21 30.27
CA LEU A 444 19.09 29.01 31.14
C LEU A 444 19.61 30.23 30.38
N THR A 445 20.10 30.06 29.15
CA THR A 445 20.58 31.15 28.29
C THR A 445 19.53 32.24 28.12
N ARG A 446 18.27 31.85 27.83
CA ARG A 446 17.15 32.80 27.71
C ARG A 446 16.96 33.60 29.02
N VAL A 447 16.91 32.91 30.17
CA VAL A 447 16.73 33.57 31.47
C VAL A 447 17.89 34.56 31.78
N LEU A 448 19.13 34.19 31.45
CA LEU A 448 20.29 35.08 31.63
C LEU A 448 20.23 36.27 30.65
N ALA A 449 19.85 36.07 29.39
CA ALA A 449 19.69 37.16 28.43
C ALA A 449 18.56 38.14 28.85
N GLU A 450 17.45 37.63 29.42
CA GLU A 450 16.40 38.50 29.98
C GLU A 450 16.89 39.36 31.14
N ARG A 451 17.66 38.79 32.04
CA ARG A 451 18.27 39.56 33.14
C ARG A 451 19.28 40.57 32.63
N LYS A 452 20.12 40.21 31.67
CA LYS A 452 21.15 41.04 31.06
C LYS A 452 20.56 42.29 30.40
N ILE A 453 19.54 42.13 29.54
CA ILE A 453 18.87 43.26 28.87
C ILE A 453 18.15 44.15 29.88
N ALA A 454 17.51 43.57 30.92
CA ALA A 454 16.85 44.36 31.95
C ALA A 454 17.84 45.25 32.72
N ALA A 455 19.01 44.72 33.09
CA ALA A 455 20.07 45.49 33.76
C ALA A 455 20.63 46.58 32.85
N GLU A 456 20.90 46.25 31.56
CA GLU A 456 21.49 47.22 30.63
C GLU A 456 20.52 48.36 30.29
N PHE A 457 19.21 48.07 30.22
CA PHE A 457 18.23 49.12 30.00
C PHE A 457 18.13 50.12 31.16
N LEU A 458 18.37 49.67 32.41
CA LEU A 458 18.46 50.55 33.55
C LEU A 458 19.72 51.43 33.47
N ARG A 459 20.88 50.87 33.12
CA ARG A 459 22.15 51.61 32.92
C ARG A 459 22.06 52.60 31.76
N PHE A 460 21.36 52.23 30.68
CA PHE A 460 21.09 53.14 29.56
C PHE A 460 20.26 54.35 30.02
N LYS A 461 19.21 54.12 30.81
CA LYS A 461 18.38 55.22 31.36
C LYS A 461 19.11 56.12 32.32
N SER A 462 20.14 55.61 33.06
CA SER A 462 20.97 56.41 33.94
C SER A 462 22.14 57.12 33.22
N GLY A 463 22.24 56.95 31.88
CA GLY A 463 23.33 57.54 31.09
C GLY A 463 24.68 56.81 31.21
N GLU A 464 24.72 55.63 31.88
CA GLU A 464 25.93 54.84 32.08
C GLU A 464 26.23 53.86 30.94
N SER A 465 25.35 53.79 29.92
CA SER A 465 25.49 52.91 28.76
C SER A 465 25.05 53.60 27.48
N ASN A 466 25.41 53.01 26.34
CA ASN A 466 25.08 53.52 25.03
C ASN A 466 23.96 52.68 24.37
N VAL A 467 23.28 53.27 23.40
CA VAL A 467 22.19 52.68 22.64
C VAL A 467 22.58 51.39 21.95
N ARG A 468 23.85 51.29 21.49
CA ARG A 468 24.34 50.10 20.78
C ARG A 468 24.29 48.84 21.65
N ASN A 469 24.69 48.95 22.92
CA ASN A 469 24.63 47.82 23.85
C ASN A 469 23.21 47.34 24.08
N VAL A 470 22.25 48.24 24.15
CA VAL A 470 20.82 47.88 24.27
C VAL A 470 20.33 47.15 23.02
N ILE A 471 20.72 47.60 21.83
CA ILE A 471 20.38 46.93 20.55
C ILE A 471 21.01 45.53 20.51
N ASP A 472 22.31 45.41 20.84
CA ASP A 472 23.01 44.11 20.82
C ASP A 472 22.37 43.12 21.80
N PHE A 473 21.96 43.55 22.97
CA PHE A 473 21.35 42.68 23.98
C PHE A 473 19.88 42.36 23.67
N GLN A 474 19.17 43.24 22.98
CA GLN A 474 17.84 42.91 22.42
C GLN A 474 17.92 41.82 21.37
N PHE A 475 18.91 41.87 20.47
CA PHE A 475 19.17 40.83 19.49
C PHE A 475 19.57 39.50 20.14
N GLU A 476 20.45 39.55 21.15
CA GLU A 476 20.86 38.38 21.94
C GLU A 476 19.65 37.70 22.61
N LEU A 477 18.74 38.49 23.21
CA LEU A 477 17.51 37.97 23.81
C LEU A 477 16.55 37.36 22.77
N ALA A 478 16.35 38.01 21.62
CA ALA A 478 15.53 37.49 20.56
C ALA A 478 16.06 36.13 20.05
N THR A 479 17.38 36.06 19.85
CA THR A 479 18.07 34.81 19.43
C THR A 479 17.97 33.73 20.50
N ALA A 480 18.15 34.06 21.79
CA ALA A 480 18.02 33.10 22.90
C ALA A 480 16.59 32.51 22.99
N ARG A 481 15.58 33.36 22.82
CA ARG A 481 14.17 32.92 22.79
C ARG A 481 13.87 31.99 21.61
N ILE A 482 14.34 32.33 20.42
CA ILE A 482 14.17 31.48 19.23
C ILE A 482 14.90 30.15 19.42
N THR A 483 16.10 30.14 19.99
CA THR A 483 16.90 28.95 20.26
C THR A 483 16.19 28.01 21.27
N GLU A 484 15.59 28.55 22.33
CA GLU A 484 14.83 27.75 23.30
C GLU A 484 13.62 27.11 22.64
N ILE A 485 12.82 27.88 21.88
CA ILE A 485 11.64 27.39 21.17
C ILE A 485 12.05 26.29 20.17
N THR A 486 13.13 26.51 19.41
CA THR A 486 13.66 25.53 18.45
C THR A 486 14.10 24.24 19.14
N SER A 487 14.82 24.35 20.28
CA SER A 487 15.27 23.17 21.06
C SER A 487 14.08 22.38 21.63
N ARG A 488 13.02 23.07 22.01
CA ARG A 488 11.77 22.44 22.50
C ARG A 488 11.03 21.69 21.40
N VAL A 489 10.88 22.30 20.23
CA VAL A 489 10.28 21.66 19.05
C VAL A 489 11.11 20.45 18.59
N GLU A 490 12.44 20.59 18.57
CA GLU A 490 13.35 19.52 18.19
C GLU A 490 13.20 18.28 19.10
N LEU A 491 13.07 18.48 20.42
CA LEU A 491 12.80 17.39 21.35
C LEU A 491 11.44 16.70 21.07
N GLN A 492 10.39 17.45 20.76
CA GLN A 492 9.08 16.88 20.39
C GLN A 492 9.17 16.05 19.12
N LYS A 493 9.83 16.56 18.08
CA LYS A 493 10.04 15.84 16.82
C LYS A 493 10.87 14.56 16.99
N LEU A 494 11.91 14.60 17.83
CA LEU A 494 12.70 13.41 18.15
C LEU A 494 11.85 12.34 18.86
N TRP A 495 10.96 12.76 19.76
CA TRP A 495 10.01 11.84 20.39
C TRP A 495 9.04 11.21 19.39
N THR A 496 8.48 12.00 18.49
CA THR A 496 7.63 11.51 17.40
C THR A 496 8.39 10.51 16.51
N SER A 497 9.64 10.83 16.16
CA SER A 497 10.52 9.93 15.38
C SER A 497 10.86 8.64 16.12
N LEU A 498 11.05 8.68 17.45
CA LEU A 498 11.30 7.47 18.24
C LEU A 498 10.07 6.55 18.23
N ARG A 499 8.85 7.08 18.41
CA ARG A 499 7.61 6.28 18.33
C ARG A 499 7.47 5.62 16.96
N ALA A 500 7.70 6.37 15.88
CA ALA A 500 7.69 5.83 14.53
C ALA A 500 8.75 4.74 14.33
N ALA A 501 9.98 4.96 14.84
CA ALA A 501 11.05 3.96 14.77
C ALA A 501 10.79 2.70 15.61
N LEU A 502 9.96 2.78 16.64
CA LEU A 502 9.46 1.63 17.40
C LEU A 502 8.27 0.92 16.71
N GLY A 503 7.74 1.49 15.63
CA GLY A 503 6.55 0.97 14.94
C GLY A 503 5.23 1.23 15.67
N GLU A 504 5.21 2.26 16.52
CA GLU A 504 4.04 2.67 17.30
C GLU A 504 3.29 3.81 16.61
N LEU A 505 1.97 3.73 16.66
CA LEU A 505 1.10 4.84 16.27
C LEU A 505 1.08 5.92 17.34
N PRO A 506 0.73 7.18 17.02
CA PRO A 506 0.51 8.22 18.00
C PRO A 506 -0.55 7.82 19.05
N GLU A 507 -0.42 8.39 20.27
CA GLU A 507 -1.37 8.13 21.36
C GLU A 507 -2.81 8.50 20.95
N GLY A 508 -3.75 7.55 21.12
CA GLY A 508 -5.15 7.73 20.76
C GLY A 508 -5.52 7.39 19.32
N VAL A 509 -4.60 6.78 18.58
CA VAL A 509 -4.85 6.22 17.24
C VAL A 509 -4.68 4.71 17.33
N ASP A 510 -5.76 3.96 17.10
CA ASP A 510 -5.73 2.51 17.01
C ASP A 510 -5.72 2.07 15.53
N PHE A 511 -5.03 0.98 15.26
CA PHE A 511 -5.06 0.31 13.97
C PHE A 511 -6.31 -0.57 13.92
N GLN A 512 -7.37 -0.07 13.28
CA GLN A 512 -8.61 -0.83 13.03
C GLN A 512 -8.66 -1.36 11.60
#